data_b2ab6294dc48e35ffe45d093e7d5dc07
#
_entry.id   b2ab6294dc48e35ffe45d093e7d5dc07
#
_cell.length_a   1.000
_cell.length_b   1.000
_cell.length_c   1.000
_cell.angle_alpha   90.00
_cell.angle_beta   90.00
_cell.angle_gamma   90.00
#
_symmetry.space_group_name_H-M   'P 1'
#
loop_
_entity.id
_entity.type
_entity.pdbx_description
1 polymer ?
#
loop_
_entity_poly.entity_id
_entity_poly.type
_entity_poly.pdbx_seq_one_letter_code
_entity_poly.pdbx_strand_id
1 'polypeptide(L)'
;VKVELNTEVKNVQALFAQGFTHVILATGAWQKGSAGLEYGEERNVIEFLEAAKKAPDTLNLGRHVVVIGGGNTAMDAARAAKRLPGVETVSLVYRRTRRYMPADQEELELALADGVEFRELLAPVGVRDSVLTCRVMELGAPDATGRRSPVDTGRTAEVPADTVITAVGEKVD
;
A
#
# COMPACT_ATOMS: atom_id res chain seq x y z
N VAL A 1 21.62 22.04 -12.84
CA VAL A 1 21.82 20.58 -12.78
C VAL A 1 21.86 20.05 -14.21
N LYS A 2 22.90 19.26 -14.55
CA LYS A 2 22.96 18.55 -15.83
C LYS A 2 22.27 17.20 -15.66
N VAL A 3 21.36 16.84 -16.56
CA VAL A 3 20.64 15.57 -16.58
C VAL A 3 21.06 14.79 -17.81
N GLU A 4 21.44 13.53 -17.62
CA GLU A 4 21.74 12.59 -18.70
C GLU A 4 20.70 11.47 -18.70
N LEU A 5 19.87 11.42 -19.75
CA LEU A 5 18.83 10.42 -19.93
C LEU A 5 19.36 9.21 -20.71
N ASN A 6 18.69 8.06 -20.56
CA ASN A 6 19.02 6.80 -21.24
C ASN A 6 20.48 6.36 -21.01
N THR A 7 21.03 6.69 -19.84
CA THR A 7 22.41 6.40 -19.47
C THR A 7 22.42 5.40 -18.33
N GLU A 8 22.83 4.16 -18.63
CA GLU A 8 22.96 3.11 -17.62
C GLU A 8 24.30 3.26 -16.87
N VAL A 9 24.23 3.32 -15.54
CA VAL A 9 25.41 3.30 -14.67
C VAL A 9 25.59 1.89 -14.08
N LYS A 10 26.45 1.09 -14.66
CA LYS A 10 26.70 -0.30 -14.22
C LYS A 10 27.61 -0.40 -13.00
N ASN A 11 28.45 0.61 -12.78
CA ASN A 11 29.43 0.61 -11.72
C ASN A 11 29.68 2.04 -11.21
N VAL A 12 29.49 2.22 -9.90
CA VAL A 12 29.70 3.50 -9.22
C VAL A 12 31.17 3.97 -9.34
N GLN A 13 32.14 3.05 -9.41
CA GLN A 13 33.55 3.38 -9.56
C GLN A 13 33.83 4.13 -10.87
N ALA A 14 33.07 3.84 -11.92
CA ALA A 14 33.20 4.54 -13.18
C ALA A 14 32.84 6.04 -13.08
N LEU A 15 31.97 6.42 -12.14
CA LEU A 15 31.64 7.83 -11.89
C LEU A 15 32.79 8.55 -11.17
N PHE A 16 33.43 7.90 -10.20
CA PHE A 16 34.62 8.47 -9.56
C PHE A 16 35.76 8.65 -10.57
N ALA A 17 35.95 7.73 -11.52
CA ALA A 17 36.92 7.87 -12.59
C ALA A 17 36.64 9.05 -13.55
N GLN A 18 35.38 9.51 -13.62
CA GLN A 18 34.98 10.71 -14.38
C GLN A 18 35.15 12.00 -13.58
N GLY A 19 35.67 11.94 -12.35
CA GLY A 19 35.98 13.11 -11.53
C GLY A 19 34.88 13.48 -10.51
N PHE A 20 33.83 12.67 -10.35
CA PHE A 20 32.87 12.88 -9.29
C PHE A 20 33.48 12.50 -7.93
N THR A 21 33.35 13.37 -6.94
CA THR A 21 33.88 13.15 -5.58
C THR A 21 32.84 12.48 -4.66
N HIS A 22 31.57 12.64 -4.97
CA HIS A 22 30.45 12.06 -4.21
C HIS A 22 29.40 11.54 -5.19
N VAL A 23 28.81 10.40 -4.87
CA VAL A 23 27.71 9.81 -5.64
C VAL A 23 26.54 9.54 -4.70
N ILE A 24 25.37 10.03 -5.05
CA ILE A 24 24.12 9.79 -4.35
C ILE A 24 23.33 8.75 -5.14
N LEU A 25 23.04 7.61 -4.50
CA LEU A 25 22.19 6.58 -5.08
C LEU A 25 20.74 6.87 -4.70
N ALA A 26 19.92 7.17 -5.69
CA ALA A 26 18.50 7.48 -5.54
C ALA A 26 17.68 6.68 -6.58
N THR A 27 17.94 5.37 -6.65
CA THR A 27 17.37 4.46 -7.66
C THR A 27 15.95 3.98 -7.34
N GLY A 28 15.43 4.32 -6.17
CA GLY A 28 14.12 3.89 -5.70
C GLY A 28 14.12 2.46 -5.13
N ALA A 29 12.95 2.01 -4.70
CA ALA A 29 12.68 0.67 -4.18
C ALA A 29 11.65 0.00 -5.11
N TRP A 30 12.07 -0.99 -5.88
CA TRP A 30 11.28 -1.55 -6.98
C TRP A 30 10.76 -2.97 -6.72
N GLN A 31 11.20 -3.61 -5.62
CA GLN A 31 10.64 -4.91 -5.25
C GLN A 31 9.24 -4.75 -4.66
N LYS A 32 8.29 -5.42 -5.30
CA LYS A 32 6.88 -5.37 -4.90
C LYS A 32 6.68 -5.95 -3.50
N GLY A 33 6.04 -5.17 -2.64
CA GLY A 33 5.49 -5.69 -1.39
C GLY A 33 4.28 -6.57 -1.65
N SER A 34 4.06 -7.56 -0.78
CA SER A 34 2.87 -8.42 -0.78
C SER A 34 2.26 -8.44 0.61
N ALA A 35 0.93 -8.49 0.69
CA ALA A 35 0.23 -8.70 1.94
C ALA A 35 0.35 -10.15 2.42
N GLY A 36 0.80 -11.06 1.54
CA GLY A 36 0.96 -12.48 1.83
C GLY A 36 -0.36 -13.20 1.96
N LEU A 37 -1.30 -12.93 1.06
CA LEU A 37 -2.57 -13.63 1.04
C LEU A 37 -2.36 -15.14 0.89
N GLU A 38 -3.06 -15.94 1.69
CA GLU A 38 -3.03 -17.40 1.63
C GLU A 38 -3.77 -17.92 0.38
N TYR A 39 -4.74 -17.14 -0.13
CA TYR A 39 -5.50 -17.43 -1.35
C TYR A 39 -6.06 -16.16 -1.97
N GLY A 40 -6.35 -16.23 -3.28
CA GLY A 40 -6.83 -15.12 -4.09
C GLY A 40 -5.71 -14.25 -4.64
N GLU A 41 -6.08 -13.16 -5.28
CA GLU A 41 -5.15 -12.28 -5.97
C GLU A 41 -5.10 -10.90 -5.31
N GLU A 42 -3.95 -10.27 -5.36
CA GLU A 42 -3.73 -8.88 -4.94
C GLU A 42 -3.03 -8.10 -6.06
N ARG A 43 -3.39 -6.83 -6.20
CA ARG A 43 -2.73 -5.91 -7.12
C ARG A 43 -1.66 -5.12 -6.37
N ASN A 44 -0.51 -4.95 -6.99
CA ASN A 44 0.52 -4.06 -6.47
C ASN A 44 0.06 -2.60 -6.58
N VAL A 45 0.30 -1.81 -5.53
CA VAL A 45 -0.13 -0.41 -5.44
C VAL A 45 0.51 0.49 -6.49
N ILE A 46 1.79 0.28 -6.81
CA ILE A 46 2.51 1.12 -7.79
C ILE A 46 1.95 0.89 -9.19
N GLU A 47 1.74 -0.38 -9.57
CA GLU A 47 1.13 -0.73 -10.86
C GLU A 47 -0.30 -0.17 -10.97
N PHE A 48 -1.06 -0.25 -9.87
CA PHE A 48 -2.40 0.34 -9.82
C PHE A 48 -2.37 1.86 -10.01
N LEU A 49 -1.54 2.59 -9.25
CA LEU A 49 -1.46 4.04 -9.33
C LEU A 49 -0.98 4.51 -10.72
N GLU A 50 -0.03 3.79 -11.31
CA GLU A 50 0.44 4.06 -12.66
C GLU A 50 -0.68 3.87 -13.69
N ALA A 51 -1.42 2.78 -13.62
CA ALA A 51 -2.55 2.50 -14.50
C ALA A 51 -3.69 3.52 -14.29
N ALA A 52 -4.03 3.86 -13.05
CA ALA A 52 -5.05 4.85 -12.72
C ALA A 52 -4.69 6.25 -13.25
N LYS A 53 -3.40 6.59 -13.30
CA LYS A 53 -2.93 7.86 -13.88
C LYS A 53 -2.95 7.87 -15.41
N LYS A 54 -2.55 6.75 -16.05
CA LYS A 54 -2.37 6.68 -17.50
C LYS A 54 -3.67 6.42 -18.25
N ALA A 55 -4.53 5.55 -17.72
CA ALA A 55 -5.71 5.07 -18.41
C ALA A 55 -6.84 4.70 -17.41
N PRO A 56 -7.38 5.66 -16.64
CA PRO A 56 -8.37 5.39 -15.59
C PRO A 56 -9.61 4.67 -16.12
N ASP A 57 -10.06 5.01 -17.32
CA ASP A 57 -11.27 4.44 -17.94
C ASP A 57 -11.11 2.97 -18.37
N THR A 58 -9.90 2.44 -18.38
CA THR A 58 -9.64 1.03 -18.70
C THR A 58 -9.59 0.13 -17.47
N LEU A 59 -9.59 0.73 -16.27
CA LEU A 59 -9.53 -0.01 -15.02
C LEU A 59 -10.94 -0.44 -14.59
N ASN A 60 -11.14 -1.75 -14.55
CA ASN A 60 -12.31 -2.33 -13.90
C ASN A 60 -11.90 -2.92 -12.54
N LEU A 61 -12.28 -2.24 -11.46
CA LEU A 61 -12.01 -2.66 -10.09
C LEU A 61 -13.21 -3.35 -9.41
N GLY A 62 -14.36 -3.40 -10.10
CA GLY A 62 -15.61 -3.79 -9.46
C GLY A 62 -16.18 -2.67 -8.58
N ARG A 63 -17.13 -3.02 -7.72
CA ARG A 63 -17.85 -2.06 -6.85
C ARG A 63 -17.18 -1.84 -5.51
N HIS A 64 -16.51 -2.86 -4.99
CA HIS A 64 -15.92 -2.90 -3.66
C HIS A 64 -14.42 -3.09 -3.75
N VAL A 65 -13.67 -2.08 -3.37
CA VAL A 65 -12.20 -2.09 -3.41
C VAL A 65 -11.66 -2.10 -2.00
N VAL A 66 -10.71 -2.97 -1.75
CA VAL A 66 -9.96 -2.98 -0.48
C VAL A 66 -8.52 -2.58 -0.75
N VAL A 67 -8.01 -1.61 0.02
CA VAL A 67 -6.60 -1.24 0.04
C VAL A 67 -5.99 -1.72 1.35
N ILE A 68 -4.92 -2.52 1.28
CA ILE A 68 -4.21 -3.05 2.43
C ILE A 68 -2.96 -2.23 2.67
N GLY A 69 -2.89 -1.51 3.79
CA GLY A 69 -1.73 -0.72 4.14
C GLY A 69 -2.02 0.41 5.11
N GLY A 70 -0.98 1.12 5.54
CA GLY A 70 -1.11 2.23 6.50
C GLY A 70 -0.13 3.37 6.24
N GLY A 71 0.54 3.40 5.09
CA GLY A 71 1.42 4.50 4.66
C GLY A 71 0.72 5.47 3.71
N ASN A 72 1.38 6.58 3.36
CA ASN A 72 0.84 7.60 2.44
C ASN A 72 0.45 7.01 1.09
N THR A 73 1.23 6.05 0.56
CA THR A 73 0.89 5.35 -0.70
C THR A 73 -0.44 4.60 -0.62
N ALA A 74 -0.82 4.07 0.56
CA ALA A 74 -2.13 3.45 0.75
C ALA A 74 -3.26 4.48 0.72
N MET A 75 -3.03 5.69 1.27
CA MET A 75 -3.98 6.80 1.20
C MET A 75 -4.18 7.25 -0.25
N ASP A 76 -3.09 7.44 -0.99
CA ASP A 76 -3.13 7.79 -2.41
C ASP A 76 -3.92 6.77 -3.22
N ALA A 77 -3.65 5.47 -2.99
CA ALA A 77 -4.35 4.39 -3.69
C ALA A 77 -5.85 4.35 -3.37
N ALA A 78 -6.21 4.50 -2.10
CA ALA A 78 -7.60 4.50 -1.68
C ALA A 78 -8.38 5.67 -2.30
N ARG A 79 -7.80 6.86 -2.29
CA ARG A 79 -8.38 8.06 -2.91
C ARG A 79 -8.45 7.95 -4.42
N ALA A 80 -7.42 7.39 -5.07
CA ALA A 80 -7.43 7.14 -6.50
C ALA A 80 -8.54 6.13 -6.88
N ALA A 81 -8.64 5.01 -6.16
CA ALA A 81 -9.68 4.02 -6.39
C ALA A 81 -11.09 4.60 -6.23
N LYS A 82 -11.31 5.45 -5.21
CA LYS A 82 -12.61 6.06 -4.93
C LYS A 82 -13.11 6.97 -6.06
N ARG A 83 -12.21 7.51 -6.87
CA ARG A 83 -12.52 8.39 -8.01
C ARG A 83 -12.76 7.64 -9.32
N LEU A 84 -12.53 6.32 -9.35
CA LEU A 84 -12.74 5.54 -10.56
C LEU A 84 -14.21 5.21 -10.77
N PRO A 85 -14.68 5.19 -12.02
CA PRO A 85 -16.07 4.89 -12.33
C PRO A 85 -16.44 3.46 -11.89
N GLY A 86 -17.65 3.29 -11.36
CA GLY A 86 -18.18 2.00 -10.92
C GLY A 86 -17.76 1.59 -9.50
N VAL A 87 -16.80 2.27 -8.88
CA VAL A 87 -16.40 1.99 -7.48
C VAL A 87 -17.38 2.64 -6.51
N GLU A 88 -18.05 1.84 -5.71
CA GLU A 88 -19.03 2.31 -4.71
C GLU A 88 -18.38 2.48 -3.34
N THR A 89 -17.64 1.49 -2.88
CA THR A 89 -16.95 1.53 -1.58
C THR A 89 -15.47 1.27 -1.72
N VAL A 90 -14.69 1.97 -0.90
CA VAL A 90 -13.26 1.70 -0.71
C VAL A 90 -12.99 1.53 0.76
N SER A 91 -12.52 0.35 1.16
CA SER A 91 -12.12 0.05 2.54
C SER A 91 -10.60 0.02 2.66
N LEU A 92 -10.06 0.85 3.54
CA LEU A 92 -8.65 0.85 3.90
C LEU A 92 -8.44 -0.08 5.10
N VAL A 93 -7.81 -1.21 4.89
CA VAL A 93 -7.58 -2.25 5.91
C VAL A 93 -6.19 -2.13 6.50
N TYR A 94 -6.13 -2.01 7.83
CA TYR A 94 -4.87 -1.87 8.55
C TYR A 94 -4.82 -2.75 9.80
N ARG A 95 -3.71 -3.48 9.99
CA ARG A 95 -3.56 -4.47 11.08
C ARG A 95 -3.30 -3.89 12.48
N ARG A 96 -3.11 -2.56 12.58
CA ARG A 96 -2.98 -1.82 13.85
C ARG A 96 -4.06 -0.76 13.93
N THR A 97 -3.97 0.13 14.92
CA THR A 97 -4.85 1.28 15.02
C THR A 97 -4.27 2.50 14.30
N ARG A 98 -5.12 3.50 14.05
CA ARG A 98 -4.76 4.81 13.50
C ARG A 98 -3.52 5.40 14.17
N ARG A 99 -3.40 5.27 15.49
CA ARG A 99 -2.25 5.80 16.26
C ARG A 99 -0.90 5.27 15.80
N TYR A 100 -0.84 4.08 15.22
CA TYR A 100 0.40 3.41 14.80
C TYR A 100 0.59 3.40 13.30
N MET A 101 -0.19 4.20 12.58
CA MET A 101 -0.01 4.34 11.13
C MET A 101 1.26 5.15 10.81
N PRO A 102 2.03 4.73 9.81
CA PRO A 102 3.15 5.53 9.32
C PRO A 102 2.71 6.67 8.39
N ALA A 103 1.46 6.68 7.94
CA ALA A 103 0.92 7.78 7.14
C ALA A 103 0.78 9.05 7.95
N ASP A 104 0.92 10.20 7.28
CA ASP A 104 0.60 11.49 7.84
C ASP A 104 -0.90 11.56 8.19
N GLN A 105 -1.21 12.17 9.32
CA GLN A 105 -2.59 12.25 9.80
C GLN A 105 -3.48 12.99 8.80
N GLU A 106 -2.96 14.03 8.17
CA GLU A 106 -3.65 14.84 7.16
C GLU A 106 -4.05 13.99 5.95
N GLU A 107 -3.17 13.09 5.47
CA GLU A 107 -3.46 12.19 4.35
C GLU A 107 -4.60 11.21 4.68
N LEU A 108 -4.63 10.69 5.90
CA LEU A 108 -5.75 9.86 6.34
C LEU A 108 -7.06 10.67 6.42
N GLU A 109 -7.03 11.89 6.94
CA GLU A 109 -8.20 12.74 7.03
C GLU A 109 -8.76 13.10 5.64
N LEU A 110 -7.89 13.35 4.66
CA LEU A 110 -8.30 13.56 3.27
C LEU A 110 -8.94 12.30 2.67
N ALA A 111 -8.40 11.11 2.94
CA ALA A 111 -8.99 9.86 2.46
C ALA A 111 -10.39 9.62 3.07
N LEU A 112 -10.56 9.89 4.37
CA LEU A 112 -11.84 9.78 5.04
C LEU A 112 -12.86 10.80 4.51
N ALA A 113 -12.42 12.04 4.22
CA ALA A 113 -13.26 13.08 3.61
C ALA A 113 -13.69 12.71 2.18
N ASP A 114 -12.86 12.00 1.43
CA ASP A 114 -13.19 11.44 0.12
C ASP A 114 -14.18 10.23 0.22
N GLY A 115 -14.55 9.80 1.43
CA GLY A 115 -15.48 8.71 1.69
C GLY A 115 -14.85 7.32 1.68
N VAL A 116 -13.56 7.21 2.00
CA VAL A 116 -12.88 5.94 2.25
C VAL A 116 -13.24 5.44 3.67
N GLU A 117 -13.58 4.17 3.80
CA GLU A 117 -13.85 3.54 5.09
C GLU A 117 -12.55 3.03 5.71
N PHE A 118 -12.20 3.49 6.91
CA PHE A 118 -11.03 2.99 7.62
C PHE A 118 -11.39 1.83 8.54
N ARG A 119 -10.77 0.68 8.32
CA ARG A 119 -10.96 -0.56 9.08
C ARG A 119 -9.66 -0.97 9.75
N GLU A 120 -9.55 -0.63 11.01
CA GLU A 120 -8.38 -0.95 11.82
C GLU A 120 -8.48 -2.33 12.48
N LEU A 121 -7.33 -2.83 12.97
CA LEU A 121 -7.20 -4.12 13.64
C LEU A 121 -7.67 -5.31 12.79
N LEU A 122 -7.45 -5.23 11.49
CA LEU A 122 -7.71 -6.30 10.54
C LEU A 122 -6.42 -6.68 9.80
N ALA A 123 -6.06 -7.96 9.84
CA ALA A 123 -4.97 -8.54 9.08
C ALA A 123 -5.54 -9.41 7.96
N PRO A 124 -5.22 -9.15 6.68
CA PRO A 124 -5.78 -9.90 5.56
C PRO A 124 -5.32 -11.35 5.59
N VAL A 125 -6.21 -12.26 5.19
CA VAL A 125 -5.93 -13.70 5.04
C VAL A 125 -6.00 -14.11 3.58
N GLY A 126 -7.10 -13.77 2.91
CA GLY A 126 -7.27 -14.12 1.50
C GLY A 126 -8.60 -13.61 0.96
N VAL A 127 -8.73 -13.58 -0.36
CA VAL A 127 -9.94 -13.13 -1.05
C VAL A 127 -10.54 -14.25 -1.88
N ARG A 128 -11.86 -14.43 -1.74
CA ARG A 128 -12.66 -15.40 -2.49
C ARG A 128 -14.09 -14.90 -2.60
N ASP A 129 -14.71 -15.13 -3.76
CA ASP A 129 -16.11 -14.78 -4.05
C ASP A 129 -16.44 -13.30 -3.69
N SER A 130 -15.55 -12.38 -4.08
CA SER A 130 -15.64 -10.94 -3.79
C SER A 130 -15.71 -10.61 -2.28
N VAL A 131 -15.09 -11.43 -1.44
CA VAL A 131 -14.97 -11.22 0.02
C VAL A 131 -13.53 -11.41 0.45
N LEU A 132 -12.96 -10.39 1.12
CA LEU A 132 -11.70 -10.48 1.82
C LEU A 132 -11.94 -10.98 3.25
N THR A 133 -11.39 -12.15 3.58
CA THR A 133 -11.33 -12.64 4.95
C THR A 133 -10.14 -12.01 5.67
N CYS A 134 -10.37 -11.49 6.86
CA CYS A 134 -9.35 -10.91 7.74
C CYS A 134 -9.35 -11.59 9.10
N ARG A 135 -8.19 -11.71 9.73
CA ARG A 135 -8.06 -11.99 11.17
C ARG A 135 -8.33 -10.70 11.94
N VAL A 136 -9.11 -10.78 12.99
CA VAL A 136 -9.32 -9.66 13.92
C VAL A 136 -8.15 -9.61 14.88
N MET A 137 -7.49 -8.47 14.92
CA MET A 137 -6.29 -8.25 15.74
C MET A 137 -6.62 -7.47 17.00
N GLU A 138 -5.75 -7.57 17.99
CA GLU A 138 -5.68 -6.66 19.14
C GLU A 138 -4.24 -6.14 19.29
N LEU A 139 -4.06 -5.07 20.05
CA LEU A 139 -2.72 -4.55 20.33
C LEU A 139 -2.15 -5.25 21.57
N GLY A 140 -1.08 -6.01 21.36
CA GLY A 140 -0.32 -6.64 22.44
C GLY A 140 0.37 -5.64 23.38
N ALA A 141 1.18 -6.14 24.30
CA ALA A 141 1.99 -5.32 25.19
C ALA A 141 2.97 -4.44 24.38
N PRO A 142 3.29 -3.25 24.87
CA PRO A 142 4.31 -2.40 24.22
C PRO A 142 5.70 -3.05 24.33
N ASP A 143 6.47 -2.96 23.25
CA ASP A 143 7.89 -3.31 23.26
C ASP A 143 8.76 -2.22 23.95
N ALA A 144 10.08 -2.43 23.96
CA ALA A 144 11.01 -1.48 24.59
C ALA A 144 10.96 -0.06 23.96
N THR A 145 10.42 0.08 22.75
CA THR A 145 10.23 1.38 22.06
C THR A 145 8.84 1.98 22.30
N GLY A 146 7.98 1.31 23.06
CA GLY A 146 6.58 1.69 23.28
C GLY A 146 5.65 1.28 22.13
N ARG A 147 6.14 0.58 21.11
CA ARG A 147 5.34 0.11 19.98
C ARG A 147 4.59 -1.16 20.34
N ARG A 148 3.31 -1.21 19.98
CA ARG A 148 2.48 -2.41 20.18
C ARG A 148 2.37 -3.21 18.89
N SER A 149 2.66 -4.49 18.96
CA SER A 149 2.47 -5.42 17.86
C SER A 149 1.05 -5.94 17.81
N PRO A 150 0.48 -6.17 16.62
CA PRO A 150 -0.83 -6.79 16.48
C PRO A 150 -0.74 -8.27 16.88
N VAL A 151 -1.70 -8.73 17.67
CA VAL A 151 -1.86 -10.12 18.13
C VAL A 151 -3.18 -10.65 17.59
N ASP A 152 -3.18 -11.87 17.07
CA ASP A 152 -4.38 -12.53 16.56
C ASP A 152 -5.30 -12.90 17.71
N THR A 153 -6.57 -12.53 17.62
CA THR A 153 -7.61 -12.86 18.62
C THR A 153 -8.27 -14.21 18.37
N GLY A 154 -7.93 -14.91 17.28
CA GLY A 154 -8.61 -16.12 16.83
C GLY A 154 -9.96 -15.87 16.16
N ARG A 155 -10.40 -14.62 16.03
CA ARG A 155 -11.65 -14.24 15.34
C ARG A 155 -11.37 -13.79 13.92
N THR A 156 -12.35 -13.96 13.05
CA THR A 156 -12.30 -13.47 11.68
C THR A 156 -13.38 -12.41 11.43
N ALA A 157 -13.14 -11.58 10.42
CA ALA A 157 -14.08 -10.61 9.87
C ALA A 157 -14.04 -10.65 8.34
N GLU A 158 -15.14 -10.30 7.72
CA GLU A 158 -15.28 -10.26 6.27
C GLU A 158 -15.45 -8.82 5.78
N VAL A 159 -14.81 -8.51 4.65
CA VAL A 159 -14.89 -7.21 3.99
C VAL A 159 -15.22 -7.45 2.52
N PRO A 160 -16.27 -6.83 1.96
CA PRO A 160 -16.55 -6.91 0.51
C PRO A 160 -15.35 -6.43 -0.30
N ALA A 161 -14.90 -7.22 -1.30
CA ALA A 161 -13.68 -6.97 -2.04
C ALA A 161 -13.71 -7.60 -3.44
N ASP A 162 -14.13 -6.84 -4.45
CA ASP A 162 -13.98 -7.25 -5.84
C ASP A 162 -12.52 -7.12 -6.31
N THR A 163 -11.81 -6.12 -5.77
CA THR A 163 -10.38 -5.91 -5.99
C THR A 163 -9.67 -5.63 -4.68
N VAL A 164 -8.52 -6.27 -4.49
CA VAL A 164 -7.60 -6.02 -3.38
C VAL A 164 -6.32 -5.39 -3.91
N ILE A 165 -5.93 -4.24 -3.34
CA ILE A 165 -4.71 -3.49 -3.67
C ILE A 165 -3.78 -3.52 -2.46
N THR A 166 -2.54 -3.96 -2.65
CA THR A 166 -1.56 -4.09 -1.58
C THR A 166 -0.57 -2.94 -1.58
N ALA A 167 -0.53 -2.21 -0.46
CA ALA A 167 0.34 -1.06 -0.19
C ALA A 167 1.14 -1.26 1.10
N VAL A 168 1.81 -2.42 1.25
CA VAL A 168 2.54 -2.79 2.48
C VAL A 168 4.02 -2.41 2.46
N GLY A 169 4.43 -1.66 1.49
CA GLY A 169 5.80 -1.15 1.30
C GLY A 169 6.55 -1.89 0.21
N GLU A 170 7.46 -1.16 -0.41
CA GLU A 170 8.39 -1.65 -1.42
C GLU A 170 9.73 -1.95 -0.76
N LYS A 171 10.52 -2.84 -1.36
CA LYS A 171 11.86 -3.17 -0.88
C LYS A 171 12.91 -2.74 -1.90
N VAL A 172 14.08 -2.42 -1.40
CA VAL A 172 15.28 -2.19 -2.22
C VAL A 172 15.91 -3.54 -2.58
N ASP A 173 16.41 -3.65 -3.80
CA ASP A 173 17.22 -4.80 -4.25
C ASP A 173 18.55 -4.89 -3.52
#